data_9b83b2f4bad2293db3c8c9542c0bda2b
#
_entry.id   9b83b2f4bad2293db3c8c9542c0bda2b
#
_cell.length_a   1.000
_cell.length_b   1.000
_cell.length_c   1.000
_cell.angle_alpha   90.00
_cell.angle_beta   90.00
_cell.angle_gamma   90.00
#
_symmetry.space_group_name_H-M   'P 1'
#
loop_
_entity.id
_entity.type
_entity.pdbx_description
1 polymer ?
#
loop_
_entity_poly.entity_id
_entity_poly.type
_entity_poly.pdbx_seq_one_letter_code
_entity_poly.pdbx_strand_id
1 'polypeptide(L)'
;MTSRLLQLLIDSFLQILLPGLLVTIPLTILSFVFGLIIAIGTAMVQIANISILKQLARFYIWIVRGTPLLVQLYVIFYGLPSLGVVLDAFPSAVLVFSVNTGAYAAETIRASIESVPK
;
A
#
# COMPACT_ATOMS: atom_id res chain seq x y z
N MET A 1 10.25 8.20 42.20
CA MET A 1 9.08 8.02 41.34
C MET A 1 9.35 8.45 39.91
N THR A 2 9.94 9.61 39.72
CA THR A 2 10.24 10.10 38.37
C THR A 2 11.19 9.19 37.60
N SER A 3 12.20 8.64 38.25
CA SER A 3 13.19 7.73 37.64
C SER A 3 12.54 6.42 37.22
N ARG A 4 11.60 5.91 38.02
CA ARG A 4 10.89 4.68 37.72
C ARG A 4 9.93 4.87 36.54
N LEU A 5 9.27 6.02 36.48
CA LEU A 5 8.39 6.37 35.37
C LEU A 5 9.18 6.51 34.07
N LEU A 6 10.35 7.14 34.15
CA LEU A 6 11.28 7.28 33.03
C LEU A 6 11.73 5.92 32.50
N GLN A 7 12.10 5.01 33.39
CA GLN A 7 12.51 3.66 33.05
C GLN A 7 11.38 2.90 32.34
N LEU A 8 10.15 3.02 32.88
CA LEU A 8 8.99 2.37 32.27
C LEU A 8 8.72 2.92 30.87
N LEU A 9 8.86 4.22 30.68
CA LEU A 9 8.67 4.85 29.38
C LEU A 9 9.73 4.40 28.38
N ILE A 10 11.00 4.35 28.80
CA ILE A 10 12.10 3.93 27.95
C ILE A 10 11.95 2.46 27.58
N ASP A 11 11.66 1.59 28.55
CA ASP A 11 11.48 0.17 28.30
C ASP A 11 10.29 -0.09 27.37
N SER A 12 9.18 0.59 27.60
CA SER A 12 7.99 0.47 26.75
C SER A 12 8.28 0.96 25.34
N PHE A 13 9.01 2.08 25.21
CA PHE A 13 9.39 2.64 23.92
C PHE A 13 10.24 1.66 23.13
N LEU A 14 11.24 1.04 23.76
CA LEU A 14 12.11 0.07 23.11
C LEU A 14 11.34 -1.19 22.73
N GLN A 15 10.43 -1.65 23.58
CA GLN A 15 9.61 -2.84 23.33
C GLN A 15 8.66 -2.65 22.17
N ILE A 16 8.21 -1.43 21.94
CA ILE A 16 7.31 -1.10 20.83
C ILE A 16 8.12 -0.79 19.57
N LEU A 17 9.21 -0.05 19.73
CA LEU A 17 10.02 0.42 18.59
C LEU A 17 10.70 -0.73 17.84
N LEU A 18 11.33 -1.64 18.56
CA LEU A 18 12.09 -2.74 17.95
C LEU A 18 11.20 -3.66 17.11
N PRO A 19 10.10 -4.23 17.67
CA PRO A 19 9.20 -5.04 16.84
C PRO A 19 8.56 -4.22 15.74
N GLY A 20 8.24 -2.94 15.99
CA GLY A 20 7.69 -2.06 14.99
C GLY A 20 8.60 -1.88 13.81
N LEU A 21 9.90 -1.64 14.06
CA LEU A 21 10.88 -1.51 12.98
C LEU A 21 11.07 -2.82 12.22
N LEU A 22 11.10 -3.95 12.93
CA LEU A 22 11.29 -5.26 12.32
C LEU A 22 10.12 -5.65 11.41
N VAL A 23 8.92 -5.14 11.66
CA VAL A 23 7.76 -5.38 10.82
C VAL A 23 7.64 -4.30 9.74
N THR A 24 7.83 -3.03 10.12
CA THR A 24 7.60 -1.89 9.23
C THR A 24 8.60 -1.84 8.08
N ILE A 25 9.88 -2.11 8.33
CA ILE A 25 10.91 -2.05 7.29
C ILE A 25 10.66 -3.09 6.19
N PRO A 26 10.52 -4.40 6.50
CA PRO A 26 10.19 -5.37 5.46
C PRO A 26 8.85 -5.07 4.78
N LEU A 27 7.85 -4.65 5.55
CA LEU A 27 6.54 -4.32 5.02
C LEU A 27 6.63 -3.20 4.00
N THR A 28 7.37 -2.14 4.33
CA THR A 28 7.55 -0.98 3.44
C THR A 28 8.28 -1.38 2.16
N ILE A 29 9.36 -2.15 2.29
CA ILE A 29 10.15 -2.58 1.13
C ILE A 29 9.30 -3.44 0.19
N LEU A 30 8.64 -4.46 0.74
CA LEU A 30 7.81 -5.37 -0.06
C LEU A 30 6.65 -4.62 -0.71
N SER A 31 5.97 -3.77 0.05
CA SER A 31 4.84 -2.99 -0.47
C SER A 31 5.28 -2.02 -1.56
N PHE A 32 6.43 -1.38 -1.38
CA PHE A 32 6.97 -0.47 -2.38
C PHE A 32 7.34 -1.20 -3.66
N VAL A 33 8.04 -2.33 -3.55
CA VAL A 33 8.45 -3.12 -4.72
C VAL A 33 7.23 -3.62 -5.50
N PHE A 34 6.29 -4.26 -4.81
CA PHE A 34 5.07 -4.75 -5.47
C PHE A 34 4.22 -3.60 -5.98
N GLY A 35 4.11 -2.53 -5.20
CA GLY A 35 3.36 -1.35 -5.62
C GLY A 35 3.95 -0.70 -6.85
N LEU A 36 5.27 -0.63 -6.94
CA LEU A 36 5.96 -0.07 -8.09
C LEU A 36 5.72 -0.93 -9.35
N ILE A 37 5.76 -2.26 -9.20
CA ILE A 37 5.45 -3.16 -10.31
C ILE A 37 4.02 -2.93 -10.80
N ILE A 38 3.07 -2.86 -9.90
CA ILE A 38 1.67 -2.57 -10.23
C ILE A 38 1.55 -1.20 -10.91
N ALA A 39 2.26 -0.19 -10.37
CA ALA A 39 2.21 1.17 -10.87
C ALA A 39 2.73 1.27 -12.30
N ILE A 40 3.87 0.65 -12.56
CA ILE A 40 4.47 0.67 -13.89
C ILE A 40 3.56 -0.02 -14.89
N GLY A 41 3.05 -1.21 -14.55
CA GLY A 41 2.12 -1.93 -15.41
C GLY A 41 0.85 -1.14 -15.70
N THR A 42 0.26 -0.54 -14.68
CA THR A 42 -0.95 0.25 -14.82
C THR A 42 -0.72 1.49 -15.67
N ALA A 43 0.40 2.19 -15.45
CA ALA A 43 0.74 3.38 -16.22
C ALA A 43 0.96 3.03 -17.69
N MET A 44 1.66 1.93 -17.96
CA MET A 44 1.91 1.47 -19.31
C MET A 44 0.62 1.13 -20.06
N VAL A 45 -0.31 0.47 -19.38
CA VAL A 45 -1.61 0.14 -19.94
C VAL A 45 -2.36 1.42 -20.34
N GLN A 46 -2.32 2.45 -19.50
CA GLN A 46 -2.96 3.73 -19.81
C GLN A 46 -2.31 4.42 -21.01
N ILE A 47 -0.99 4.41 -21.08
CA ILE A 47 -0.25 5.06 -22.17
C ILE A 47 -0.42 4.30 -23.49
N ALA A 48 -0.49 2.98 -23.43
CA ALA A 48 -0.69 2.15 -24.61
C ALA A 48 -2.04 2.38 -25.29
N ASN A 49 -2.98 3.00 -24.58
CA ASN A 49 -4.28 3.42 -25.14
C ASN A 49 -5.13 2.25 -25.64
N ILE A 50 -5.04 1.10 -24.97
CA ILE A 50 -5.93 -0.03 -25.21
C ILE A 50 -7.23 0.26 -24.45
N SER A 51 -8.33 0.46 -25.17
CA SER A 51 -9.54 1.09 -24.62
C SER A 51 -10.10 0.36 -23.39
N ILE A 52 -10.21 -0.96 -23.42
CA ILE A 52 -10.79 -1.71 -22.30
C ILE A 52 -9.83 -1.69 -21.11
N LEU A 53 -8.56 -1.99 -21.34
CA LEU A 53 -7.54 -2.03 -20.28
C LEU A 53 -7.31 -0.65 -19.67
N LYS A 54 -7.37 0.40 -20.49
CA LYS A 54 -7.24 1.78 -20.03
C LYS A 54 -8.37 2.15 -19.08
N GLN A 55 -9.59 1.77 -19.40
CA GLN A 55 -10.75 2.04 -18.55
C GLN A 55 -10.68 1.26 -17.23
N LEU A 56 -10.22 0.01 -17.28
CA LEU A 56 -10.03 -0.79 -16.07
C LEU A 56 -8.96 -0.19 -15.19
N ALA A 57 -7.86 0.27 -15.77
CA ALA A 57 -6.78 0.91 -15.02
C ALA A 57 -7.27 2.20 -14.36
N ARG A 58 -8.03 3.01 -15.07
CA ARG A 58 -8.62 4.24 -14.53
C ARG A 58 -9.60 3.96 -13.40
N PHE A 59 -10.42 2.91 -13.56
CA PHE A 59 -11.35 2.50 -12.52
C PHE A 59 -10.61 2.08 -11.24
N TYR A 60 -9.55 1.28 -11.40
CA TYR A 60 -8.71 0.86 -10.28
C TYR A 60 -8.13 2.07 -9.54
N ILE A 61 -7.52 2.99 -10.27
CA ILE A 61 -6.92 4.18 -9.70
C ILE A 61 -7.98 5.04 -8.98
N TRP A 62 -9.12 5.22 -9.63
CA TRP A 62 -10.21 6.04 -9.08
C TRP A 62 -10.73 5.46 -7.77
N ILE A 63 -10.99 4.15 -7.74
CA ILE A 63 -11.57 3.50 -6.56
C ILE A 63 -10.58 3.49 -5.39
N VAL A 64 -9.30 3.20 -5.67
CA VAL A 64 -8.28 3.13 -4.63
C VAL A 64 -7.98 4.52 -4.06
N ARG A 65 -7.83 5.51 -4.92
CA ARG A 65 -7.55 6.89 -4.48
C ARG A 65 -8.73 7.52 -3.77
N GLY A 66 -9.94 7.11 -4.12
CA GLY A 66 -11.15 7.62 -3.48
C GLY A 66 -11.49 6.93 -2.16
N THR A 67 -10.81 5.83 -1.84
CA THR A 67 -11.08 5.06 -0.62
C THR A 67 -9.92 5.25 0.37
N PRO A 68 -10.22 5.60 1.64
CA PRO A 68 -9.17 5.71 2.65
C PRO A 68 -8.45 4.38 2.85
N LEU A 69 -7.15 4.46 3.11
CA LEU A 69 -6.32 3.27 3.33
C LEU A 69 -6.85 2.39 4.47
N LEU A 70 -7.33 3.02 5.53
CA LEU A 70 -7.87 2.29 6.68
C LEU A 70 -9.08 1.45 6.30
N VAL A 71 -9.95 1.99 5.43
CA VAL A 71 -11.12 1.25 4.93
C VAL A 71 -10.68 0.07 4.08
N GLN A 72 -9.65 0.24 3.27
CA GLN A 72 -9.10 -0.85 2.46
C GLN A 72 -8.55 -1.97 3.32
N LEU A 73 -7.81 -1.62 4.38
CA LEU A 73 -7.31 -2.59 5.35
C LEU A 73 -8.47 -3.33 6.03
N TYR A 74 -9.50 -2.60 6.43
CA TYR A 74 -10.67 -3.17 7.07
C TYR A 74 -11.35 -4.20 6.15
N VAL A 75 -11.54 -3.85 4.89
CA VAL A 75 -12.18 -4.74 3.92
C VAL A 75 -11.38 -6.03 3.76
N ILE A 76 -10.05 -5.93 3.65
CA ILE A 76 -9.19 -7.09 3.48
C ILE A 76 -9.19 -7.97 4.74
N PHE A 77 -9.07 -7.34 5.94
CA PHE A 77 -9.01 -8.09 7.19
C PHE A 77 -10.31 -8.79 7.54
N TYR A 78 -11.45 -8.16 7.22
CA TYR A 78 -12.75 -8.67 7.64
C TYR A 78 -13.59 -9.18 6.47
N GLY A 79 -13.40 -8.61 5.28
CA GLY A 79 -14.16 -9.02 4.11
C GLY A 79 -13.71 -10.35 3.51
N LEU A 80 -12.40 -10.54 3.36
CA LEU A 80 -11.87 -11.79 2.80
C LEU A 80 -12.19 -13.02 3.66
N PRO A 81 -12.06 -12.95 5.00
CA PRO A 81 -12.48 -14.09 5.83
C PRO A 81 -13.95 -14.45 5.66
N SER A 82 -14.81 -13.47 5.43
CA SER A 82 -16.24 -13.70 5.16
C SER A 82 -16.46 -14.52 3.89
N LEU A 83 -15.54 -14.43 2.93
CA LEU A 83 -15.58 -15.18 1.68
C LEU A 83 -14.81 -16.51 1.75
N GLY A 84 -14.28 -16.84 2.92
CA GLY A 84 -13.50 -18.07 3.12
C GLY A 84 -12.01 -17.91 2.88
N VAL A 85 -11.54 -16.70 2.56
CA VAL A 85 -10.12 -16.43 2.34
C VAL A 85 -9.54 -15.79 3.60
N VAL A 86 -8.70 -16.54 4.31
CA VAL A 86 -8.08 -16.06 5.54
C VAL A 86 -6.60 -15.81 5.27
N LEU A 87 -6.19 -14.54 5.37
CA LEU A 87 -4.80 -14.11 5.23
C LEU A 87 -4.29 -13.62 6.58
N ASP A 88 -3.02 -13.90 6.87
CA ASP A 88 -2.36 -13.35 8.05
C ASP A 88 -2.23 -11.83 7.92
N ALA A 89 -1.96 -11.17 9.04
CA ALA A 89 -1.90 -9.71 9.09
C ALA A 89 -0.83 -9.14 8.16
N PHE A 90 0.36 -9.72 8.15
CA PHE A 90 1.47 -9.20 7.34
C PHE A 90 1.19 -9.31 5.84
N PRO A 91 0.81 -10.48 5.27
CA PRO A 91 0.45 -10.56 3.86
C PRO A 91 -0.73 -9.66 3.49
N SER A 92 -1.72 -9.53 4.36
CA SER A 92 -2.85 -8.63 4.13
C SER A 92 -2.40 -7.18 4.00
N ALA A 93 -1.50 -6.74 4.89
CA ALA A 93 -0.96 -5.39 4.87
C ALA A 93 -0.13 -5.15 3.61
N VAL A 94 0.72 -6.12 3.23
CA VAL A 94 1.51 -6.01 1.99
C VAL A 94 0.57 -5.84 0.79
N LEU A 95 -0.48 -6.65 0.72
CA LEU A 95 -1.44 -6.58 -0.38
C LEU A 95 -2.09 -5.19 -0.46
N VAL A 96 -2.61 -4.69 0.65
CA VAL A 96 -3.32 -3.40 0.67
C VAL A 96 -2.37 -2.25 0.36
N PHE A 97 -1.20 -2.22 1.00
CA PHE A 97 -0.23 -1.15 0.77
C PHE A 97 0.31 -1.19 -0.67
N SER A 98 0.52 -2.38 -1.24
CA SER A 98 0.97 -2.54 -2.62
C SER A 98 -0.07 -2.00 -3.60
N VAL A 99 -1.33 -2.37 -3.42
CA VAL A 99 -2.43 -1.93 -4.28
C VAL A 99 -2.61 -0.42 -4.17
N ASN A 100 -2.53 0.13 -2.95
CA ASN A 100 -2.65 1.57 -2.72
C ASN A 100 -1.48 2.34 -3.36
N THR A 101 -0.26 1.91 -3.11
CA THR A 101 0.94 2.51 -3.68
C THR A 101 0.90 2.44 -5.20
N GLY A 102 0.46 1.30 -5.75
CA GLY A 102 0.34 1.12 -7.19
C GLY A 102 -0.56 2.15 -7.83
N ALA A 103 -1.72 2.41 -7.22
CA ALA A 103 -2.68 3.37 -7.77
C ALA A 103 -2.13 4.79 -7.77
N TYR A 104 -1.56 5.23 -6.64
CA TYR A 104 -1.00 6.59 -6.53
C TYR A 104 0.23 6.77 -7.41
N ALA A 105 1.14 5.80 -7.41
CA ALA A 105 2.36 5.87 -8.20
C ALA A 105 2.08 5.76 -9.69
N ALA A 106 1.09 4.97 -10.09
CA ALA A 106 0.70 4.86 -11.50
C ALA A 106 0.30 6.21 -12.09
N GLU A 107 -0.47 6.99 -11.34
CA GLU A 107 -0.89 8.31 -11.78
C GLU A 107 0.29 9.26 -11.91
N THR A 108 1.22 9.22 -10.95
CA THR A 108 2.44 10.02 -10.98
C THR A 108 3.33 9.63 -12.17
N ILE A 109 3.51 8.34 -12.41
CA ILE A 109 4.34 7.84 -13.52
C ILE A 109 3.72 8.24 -14.85
N ARG A 110 2.40 8.05 -15.01
CA ARG A 110 1.70 8.41 -16.24
C ARG A 110 1.86 9.90 -16.54
N ALA A 111 1.61 10.74 -15.53
CA ALA A 111 1.73 12.18 -15.68
C ALA A 111 3.16 12.59 -16.03
N SER A 112 4.15 11.96 -15.41
CA SER A 112 5.57 12.24 -15.67
C SER A 112 5.97 11.89 -17.10
N ILE A 113 5.52 10.73 -17.59
CA ILE A 113 5.83 10.30 -18.96
C ILE A 113 5.16 11.21 -19.98
N GLU A 114 3.90 11.56 -19.76
CA GLU A 114 3.14 12.42 -20.66
C GLU A 114 3.67 13.86 -20.68
N SER A 115 4.36 14.30 -19.62
CA SER A 115 4.92 15.64 -19.55
C SER A 115 6.23 15.79 -20.34
N VAL A 116 6.85 14.67 -20.75
CA VAL A 116 8.10 14.73 -21.52
C VAL A 116 7.78 15.17 -22.95
N PRO A 117 8.48 16.20 -23.48
CA PRO A 117 8.27 16.62 -24.87
C PRO A 117 8.65 15.53 -25.85
N LYS A 118 7.83 15.37 -26.87
CA LYS A 118 8.08 14.37 -27.92
C LYS A 118 9.07 14.89 -28.96
#